data_fcc4d389a3b4a1047f1336102c3d24d1
#
_entry.id   fcc4d389a3b4a1047f1336102c3d24d1
#
_cell.length_a   1.000
_cell.length_b   1.000
_cell.length_c   1.000
_cell.angle_alpha   90.00
_cell.angle_beta   90.00
_cell.angle_gamma   90.00
#
_symmetry.space_group_name_H-M   'P 1'
#
loop_
_entity.id
_entity.type
_entity.pdbx_description
1 polymer ?
#
loop_
_entity_poly.entity_id
_entity_poly.type
_entity_poly.pdbx_seq_one_letter_code
_entity_poly.pdbx_strand_id
1 'polypeptide(L)'
;MKPRVLVVDDERAECEMLADALRDAGFDPTWESLPVSALTRLETEPFDAIVTDLNMPGMSGSELCRRVKQLKPNLPVVVVTAFGSIDSAVAAMRAGAYDFVTKPFDIDTIGLVLKRAVENYELRVEVDALRRVVDTSQRYGSLIGSSEPMRRLYATIDHLRQGDSTVLVTGESGTGKELVAREIHARGTRKDRPFVAVSCAAMPETLLESELFGHERGAFTDARSRRDGLLVSAQGGTLLLDEIGDMPLALQGKLLRALEERTVRALGSNHEVPFDVRVIAATNRDLEAAVEQGRFREDLFYRVNVIHVELPPLRSRSGDVLLLAQAFLSELSVRSGRPIARFS
;
A
#
# COMPACT_ATOMS: atom_id res chain seq x y z
N MET A 1 -9.83 23.69 -22.51
CA MET A 1 -9.53 24.89 -21.69
C MET A 1 -8.21 25.46 -22.16
N LYS A 2 -7.97 26.78 -22.01
CA LYS A 2 -6.63 27.33 -22.26
C LYS A 2 -5.70 26.92 -21.12
N PRO A 3 -4.43 26.48 -21.41
CA PRO A 3 -3.49 26.10 -20.36
C PRO A 3 -3.14 27.29 -19.46
N ARG A 4 -3.17 27.07 -18.14
CA ARG A 4 -2.87 28.10 -17.14
C ARG A 4 -1.36 28.18 -16.90
N VAL A 5 -0.78 29.34 -17.14
CA VAL A 5 0.67 29.59 -17.02
C VAL A 5 0.93 30.64 -15.95
N LEU A 6 1.79 30.31 -14.98
CA LEU A 6 2.26 31.28 -13.99
C LEU A 6 3.57 31.91 -14.48
N VAL A 7 3.56 33.22 -14.66
CA VAL A 7 4.75 34.04 -15.02
C VAL A 7 5.33 34.62 -13.75
N VAL A 8 6.64 34.54 -13.56
CA VAL A 8 7.35 35.05 -12.38
C VAL A 8 8.58 35.85 -12.85
N ASP A 9 8.57 37.14 -12.62
CA ASP A 9 9.66 38.04 -12.96
C ASP A 9 9.61 39.25 -11.99
N ASP A 10 10.73 39.69 -11.47
CA ASP A 10 10.75 40.82 -10.53
C ASP A 10 10.42 42.17 -11.18
N GLU A 11 10.51 42.26 -12.51
CA GLU A 11 10.09 43.43 -13.28
C GLU A 11 8.61 43.29 -13.68
N ARG A 12 7.75 44.03 -13.00
CA ARG A 12 6.31 44.05 -13.29
C ARG A 12 5.97 44.29 -14.75
N ALA A 13 6.70 45.18 -15.41
CA ALA A 13 6.48 45.49 -16.82
C ALA A 13 6.76 44.26 -17.72
N GLU A 14 7.79 43.48 -17.42
CA GLU A 14 8.10 42.23 -18.13
C GLU A 14 7.02 41.15 -17.87
N CYS A 15 6.55 41.04 -16.64
CA CYS A 15 5.41 40.17 -16.32
C CYS A 15 4.17 40.48 -17.15
N GLU A 16 3.76 41.74 -17.18
CA GLU A 16 2.57 42.20 -17.92
C GLU A 16 2.74 41.97 -19.43
N MET A 17 3.88 42.35 -19.99
CA MET A 17 4.19 42.19 -21.43
C MET A 17 4.17 40.67 -21.80
N LEU A 18 4.83 39.83 -21.03
CA LEU A 18 4.88 38.43 -21.33
C LEU A 18 3.50 37.74 -21.14
N ALA A 19 2.75 38.17 -20.13
CA ALA A 19 1.40 37.67 -19.93
C ALA A 19 0.47 38.03 -21.10
N ASP A 20 0.53 39.27 -21.60
CA ASP A 20 -0.28 39.67 -22.75
C ASP A 20 0.10 38.86 -24.01
N ALA A 21 1.37 38.71 -24.26
CA ALA A 21 1.87 37.94 -25.39
C ALA A 21 1.47 36.45 -25.31
N LEU A 22 1.55 35.81 -24.11
CA LEU A 22 1.10 34.45 -23.90
C LEU A 22 -0.42 34.28 -24.04
N ARG A 23 -1.20 35.34 -23.72
CA ARG A 23 -2.65 35.33 -23.90
C ARG A 23 -3.02 35.29 -25.39
N ASP A 24 -2.27 36.05 -26.21
CA ASP A 24 -2.42 36.05 -27.68
C ASP A 24 -1.97 34.69 -28.28
N ALA A 25 -0.96 34.06 -27.68
CA ALA A 25 -0.50 32.69 -28.04
C ALA A 25 -1.42 31.55 -27.58
N GLY A 26 -2.56 31.89 -26.93
CA GLY A 26 -3.59 30.90 -26.57
C GLY A 26 -3.51 30.31 -25.16
N PHE A 27 -2.67 30.88 -24.30
CA PHE A 27 -2.59 30.47 -22.88
C PHE A 27 -3.52 31.33 -21.99
N ASP A 28 -3.66 30.95 -20.72
CA ASP A 28 -4.32 31.70 -19.65
C ASP A 28 -3.26 32.09 -18.60
N PRO A 29 -2.52 33.20 -18.84
CA PRO A 29 -1.42 33.61 -17.99
C PRO A 29 -1.89 34.38 -16.76
N THR A 30 -1.24 34.08 -15.65
CA THR A 30 -1.27 34.82 -14.41
C THR A 30 0.18 35.15 -14.03
N TRP A 31 0.44 36.28 -13.39
CA TRP A 31 1.80 36.66 -13.05
C TRP A 31 1.96 37.05 -11.58
N GLU A 32 3.18 36.93 -11.08
CA GLU A 32 3.64 37.34 -9.76
C GLU A 32 5.02 37.98 -9.88
N SER A 33 5.23 39.10 -9.18
CA SER A 33 6.54 39.77 -9.16
C SER A 33 7.46 39.28 -8.03
N LEU A 34 6.97 38.39 -7.16
CA LEU A 34 7.74 37.84 -6.06
C LEU A 34 7.71 36.31 -6.10
N PRO A 35 8.88 35.64 -6.11
CA PRO A 35 8.95 34.19 -6.11
C PRO A 35 8.22 33.51 -4.94
N VAL A 36 8.19 34.14 -3.76
CA VAL A 36 7.49 33.63 -2.58
C VAL A 36 5.98 33.63 -2.78
N SER A 37 5.43 34.70 -3.39
CA SER A 37 4.00 34.79 -3.73
C SER A 37 3.62 33.74 -4.75
N ALA A 38 4.48 33.49 -5.74
CA ALA A 38 4.28 32.44 -6.72
C ALA A 38 4.19 31.04 -6.06
N LEU A 39 5.04 30.72 -5.09
CA LEU A 39 4.97 29.46 -4.34
C LEU A 39 3.67 29.33 -3.55
N THR A 40 3.24 30.39 -2.85
CA THR A 40 1.96 30.40 -2.10
C THR A 40 0.78 30.16 -3.04
N ARG A 41 0.81 30.80 -4.22
CA ARG A 41 -0.26 30.65 -5.21
C ARG A 41 -0.32 29.24 -5.80
N LEU A 42 0.83 28.61 -5.99
CA LEU A 42 0.91 27.20 -6.43
C LEU A 42 0.29 26.20 -5.46
N GLU A 43 0.19 26.53 -4.18
CA GLU A 43 -0.47 25.67 -3.19
C GLU A 43 -2.00 25.72 -3.31
N THR A 44 -2.54 26.86 -3.75
CA THR A 44 -3.99 27.13 -3.76
C THR A 44 -4.63 27.03 -5.14
N GLU A 45 -3.85 27.24 -6.20
CA GLU A 45 -4.35 27.25 -7.57
C GLU A 45 -3.66 26.20 -8.45
N PRO A 46 -4.38 25.63 -9.43
CA PRO A 46 -3.78 24.74 -10.43
C PRO A 46 -3.12 25.56 -11.55
N PHE A 47 -1.93 25.12 -11.98
CA PHE A 47 -1.21 25.62 -13.15
C PHE A 47 -0.67 24.46 -13.97
N ASP A 48 -0.53 24.69 -15.29
CA ASP A 48 -0.05 23.68 -16.24
C ASP A 48 1.42 23.89 -16.61
N ALA A 49 1.93 25.12 -16.42
CA ALA A 49 3.34 25.45 -16.57
C ALA A 49 3.71 26.71 -15.76
N ILE A 50 5.01 26.87 -15.52
CA ILE A 50 5.59 28.08 -14.94
C ILE A 50 6.63 28.63 -15.91
N VAL A 51 6.65 29.95 -16.08
CA VAL A 51 7.76 30.69 -16.69
C VAL A 51 8.37 31.56 -15.62
N THR A 52 9.68 31.51 -15.44
CA THR A 52 10.36 32.35 -14.43
C THR A 52 11.62 32.99 -15.00
N ASP A 53 11.86 34.26 -14.66
CA ASP A 53 13.18 34.84 -14.86
C ASP A 53 14.21 34.12 -13.97
N LEU A 54 15.45 34.07 -14.45
CA LEU A 54 16.54 33.42 -13.71
C LEU A 54 17.05 34.29 -12.58
N ASN A 55 17.17 35.60 -12.81
CA ASN A 55 17.88 36.56 -11.96
C ASN A 55 16.89 37.47 -11.22
N MET A 56 16.27 36.92 -10.17
CA MET A 56 15.34 37.69 -9.34
C MET A 56 15.94 37.94 -7.94
N PRO A 57 15.68 39.13 -7.34
CA PRO A 57 16.12 39.42 -5.97
C PRO A 57 15.56 38.46 -4.93
N GLY A 58 16.37 38.08 -3.98
CA GLY A 58 15.97 37.22 -2.84
C GLY A 58 15.88 35.74 -3.16
N MET A 59 15.36 35.34 -4.31
CA MET A 59 15.27 33.93 -4.76
C MET A 59 15.44 33.87 -6.27
N SER A 60 16.48 33.17 -6.72
CA SER A 60 16.71 32.94 -8.14
C SER A 60 15.67 32.00 -8.76
N GLY A 61 15.47 32.10 -10.09
CA GLY A 61 14.60 31.19 -10.84
C GLY A 61 15.01 29.71 -10.71
N SER A 62 16.32 29.45 -10.57
CA SER A 62 16.81 28.08 -10.30
C SER A 62 16.39 27.58 -8.92
N GLU A 63 16.41 28.43 -7.89
CA GLU A 63 15.93 28.07 -6.55
C GLU A 63 14.41 27.91 -6.53
N LEU A 64 13.67 28.80 -7.20
CA LEU A 64 12.23 28.66 -7.40
C LEU A 64 11.90 27.32 -8.09
N CYS A 65 12.60 26.99 -9.17
CA CYS A 65 12.43 25.71 -9.87
C CYS A 65 12.61 24.51 -8.93
N ARG A 66 13.65 24.51 -8.10
CA ARG A 66 13.90 23.43 -7.13
C ARG A 66 12.77 23.28 -6.12
N ARG A 67 12.24 24.38 -5.58
CA ARG A 67 11.10 24.38 -4.65
C ARG A 67 9.81 23.93 -5.31
N VAL A 68 9.56 24.38 -6.54
CA VAL A 68 8.41 23.92 -7.33
C VAL A 68 8.47 22.40 -7.54
N LYS A 69 9.65 21.86 -7.86
CA LYS A 69 9.84 20.41 -8.03
C LYS A 69 9.64 19.61 -6.75
N GLN A 70 9.89 20.18 -5.59
CA GLN A 70 9.57 19.56 -4.31
C GLN A 70 8.06 19.54 -4.02
N LEU A 71 7.33 20.60 -4.37
CA LEU A 71 5.88 20.73 -4.16
C LEU A 71 5.07 19.98 -5.23
N LYS A 72 5.43 20.16 -6.50
CA LYS A 72 4.75 19.61 -7.68
C LYS A 72 5.77 19.00 -8.65
N PRO A 73 6.25 17.77 -8.45
CA PRO A 73 7.36 17.17 -9.19
C PRO A 73 7.19 17.17 -10.72
N ASN A 74 5.95 17.03 -11.19
CA ASN A 74 5.64 16.92 -12.62
C ASN A 74 5.41 18.29 -13.30
N LEU A 75 5.15 19.37 -12.54
CA LEU A 75 4.84 20.68 -13.11
C LEU A 75 6.05 21.24 -13.87
N PRO A 76 5.95 21.55 -15.17
CA PRO A 76 7.07 22.08 -15.95
C PRO A 76 7.38 23.53 -15.57
N VAL A 77 8.68 23.82 -15.44
CA VAL A 77 9.21 25.16 -15.21
C VAL A 77 10.12 25.50 -16.38
N VAL A 78 9.79 26.57 -17.11
CA VAL A 78 10.61 27.14 -18.17
C VAL A 78 11.33 28.36 -17.59
N VAL A 79 12.66 28.39 -17.72
CA VAL A 79 13.48 29.47 -17.17
C VAL A 79 13.85 30.45 -18.29
N VAL A 80 13.62 31.70 -18.07
CA VAL A 80 14.05 32.80 -18.98
C VAL A 80 15.36 33.36 -18.44
N THR A 81 16.34 33.60 -19.30
CA THR A 81 17.66 34.11 -18.90
C THR A 81 18.18 35.13 -19.85
N ALA A 82 18.94 36.14 -19.36
CA ALA A 82 19.62 37.10 -20.20
C ALA A 82 20.72 36.44 -21.06
N PHE A 83 21.04 37.08 -22.17
CA PHE A 83 22.05 36.62 -23.14
C PHE A 83 23.42 36.39 -22.47
N GLY A 84 24.00 35.18 -22.60
CA GLY A 84 25.44 35.00 -22.42
C GLY A 84 25.95 33.98 -21.41
N SER A 85 25.14 33.17 -20.72
CA SER A 85 25.74 32.14 -19.84
C SER A 85 25.15 30.74 -20.05
N ILE A 86 25.89 29.94 -20.82
CA ILE A 86 25.67 28.47 -20.89
C ILE A 86 25.65 27.90 -19.48
N ASP A 87 26.47 28.42 -18.57
CA ASP A 87 26.52 27.97 -17.16
C ASP A 87 25.18 28.18 -16.42
N SER A 88 24.49 29.30 -16.65
CA SER A 88 23.18 29.57 -16.02
C SER A 88 22.08 28.66 -16.56
N ALA A 89 22.11 28.39 -17.87
CA ALA A 89 21.19 27.42 -18.49
C ALA A 89 21.41 26.00 -17.94
N VAL A 90 22.68 25.58 -17.82
CA VAL A 90 23.03 24.28 -17.21
C VAL A 90 22.61 24.24 -15.73
N ALA A 91 22.76 25.32 -14.98
CA ALA A 91 22.32 25.38 -13.60
C ALA A 91 20.79 25.26 -13.46
N ALA A 92 20.02 25.91 -14.32
CA ALA A 92 18.57 25.79 -14.38
C ALA A 92 18.12 24.36 -14.70
N MET A 93 18.74 23.71 -15.69
CA MET A 93 18.45 22.32 -16.04
C MET A 93 18.79 21.35 -14.89
N ARG A 94 19.92 21.57 -14.21
CA ARG A 94 20.27 20.79 -12.99
C ARG A 94 19.31 21.01 -11.82
N ALA A 95 18.68 22.18 -11.74
CA ALA A 95 17.63 22.48 -10.77
C ALA A 95 16.28 21.81 -11.09
N GLY A 96 16.16 21.16 -12.27
CA GLY A 96 14.96 20.47 -12.73
C GLY A 96 14.07 21.27 -13.65
N ALA A 97 14.56 22.35 -14.26
CA ALA A 97 13.81 23.08 -15.30
C ALA A 97 13.47 22.12 -16.45
N TYR A 98 12.30 22.35 -17.05
CA TYR A 98 11.86 21.62 -18.24
C TYR A 98 12.67 22.06 -19.46
N ASP A 99 12.84 23.38 -19.60
CA ASP A 99 13.62 24.00 -20.65
C ASP A 99 14.04 25.43 -20.24
N PHE A 100 14.86 26.07 -21.05
CA PHE A 100 15.22 27.48 -20.86
C PHE A 100 15.09 28.27 -22.19
N VAL A 101 14.86 29.57 -22.08
CA VAL A 101 14.77 30.51 -23.22
C VAL A 101 15.64 31.72 -22.93
N THR A 102 16.45 32.14 -23.91
CA THR A 102 17.35 33.29 -23.75
C THR A 102 16.70 34.57 -24.23
N LYS A 103 16.79 35.68 -23.48
CA LYS A 103 16.39 37.02 -23.88
C LYS A 103 17.45 37.61 -24.85
N PRO A 104 17.08 38.30 -25.94
CA PRO A 104 15.71 38.53 -26.44
C PRO A 104 15.16 37.28 -27.11
N PHE A 105 13.87 36.97 -26.91
CA PHE A 105 13.20 35.82 -27.52
C PHE A 105 11.94 36.28 -28.27
N ASP A 106 11.57 35.51 -29.29
CA ASP A 106 10.29 35.66 -29.97
C ASP A 106 9.18 34.97 -29.19
N ILE A 107 7.98 35.54 -29.22
CA ILE A 107 6.80 34.96 -28.58
C ILE A 107 6.50 33.55 -29.11
N ASP A 108 6.72 33.32 -30.40
CA ASP A 108 6.55 32.02 -31.02
C ASP A 108 7.48 30.96 -30.40
N THR A 109 8.72 31.36 -30.06
CA THR A 109 9.70 30.47 -29.43
C THR A 109 9.25 30.03 -28.03
N ILE A 110 8.89 30.98 -27.16
CA ILE A 110 8.45 30.64 -25.80
C ILE A 110 7.09 29.96 -25.82
N GLY A 111 6.19 30.32 -26.73
CA GLY A 111 4.92 29.67 -26.95
C GLY A 111 5.07 28.21 -27.35
N LEU A 112 6.03 27.91 -28.26
CA LEU A 112 6.31 26.53 -28.68
C LEU A 112 6.89 25.68 -27.53
N VAL A 113 7.83 26.25 -26.74
CA VAL A 113 8.41 25.57 -25.57
C VAL A 113 7.33 25.27 -24.53
N LEU A 114 6.48 26.24 -24.23
CA LEU A 114 5.37 26.08 -23.28
C LEU A 114 4.35 25.06 -23.76
N LYS A 115 4.00 25.07 -25.04
CA LYS A 115 3.06 24.09 -25.60
C LYS A 115 3.57 22.67 -25.42
N ARG A 116 4.83 22.42 -25.75
CA ARG A 116 5.49 21.11 -25.52
C ARG A 116 5.55 20.73 -24.04
N ALA A 117 5.83 21.72 -23.18
CA ALA A 117 5.89 21.54 -21.75
C ALA A 117 4.53 21.12 -21.16
N VAL A 118 3.46 21.77 -21.55
CA VAL A 118 2.08 21.49 -21.16
C VAL A 118 1.64 20.13 -21.70
N GLU A 119 1.84 19.84 -22.99
CA GLU A 119 1.49 18.53 -23.57
C GLU A 119 2.21 17.38 -22.83
N ASN A 120 3.49 17.54 -22.51
CA ASN A 120 4.22 16.54 -21.74
C ASN A 120 3.68 16.38 -20.31
N TYR A 121 3.28 17.48 -19.69
CA TYR A 121 2.67 17.49 -18.36
C TYR A 121 1.32 16.76 -18.35
N GLU A 122 0.44 17.10 -19.28
CA GLU A 122 -0.88 16.44 -19.44
C GLU A 122 -0.73 14.93 -19.64
N LEU A 123 0.17 14.51 -20.54
CA LEU A 123 0.45 13.10 -20.76
C LEU A 123 0.95 12.38 -19.49
N ARG A 124 1.81 13.03 -18.71
CA ARG A 124 2.29 12.45 -17.44
C ARG A 124 1.17 12.35 -16.41
N VAL A 125 0.33 13.37 -16.29
CA VAL A 125 -0.82 13.37 -15.38
C VAL A 125 -1.81 12.27 -15.78
N GLU A 126 -2.09 12.11 -17.08
CA GLU A 126 -2.97 11.06 -17.60
C GLU A 126 -2.41 9.66 -17.34
N VAL A 127 -1.12 9.44 -17.63
CA VAL A 127 -0.44 8.17 -17.33
C VAL A 127 -0.49 7.86 -15.84
N ASP A 128 -0.25 8.82 -14.96
CA ASP A 128 -0.31 8.63 -13.52
C ASP A 128 -1.75 8.38 -13.03
N ALA A 129 -2.74 9.03 -13.63
CA ALA A 129 -4.15 8.79 -13.35
C ALA A 129 -4.57 7.38 -13.80
N LEU A 130 -4.21 6.97 -15.02
CA LEU A 130 -4.47 5.62 -15.53
C LEU A 130 -3.79 4.54 -14.68
N ARG A 131 -2.54 4.78 -14.24
CA ARG A 131 -1.84 3.88 -13.31
C ARG A 131 -2.58 3.73 -11.99
N ARG A 132 -3.08 4.82 -11.40
CA ARG A 132 -3.86 4.75 -10.15
C ARG A 132 -5.15 3.96 -10.31
N VAL A 133 -5.85 4.10 -11.42
CA VAL A 133 -7.06 3.32 -11.74
C VAL A 133 -6.71 1.84 -11.89
N VAL A 134 -5.62 1.52 -12.60
CA VAL A 134 -5.13 0.15 -12.74
C VAL A 134 -4.70 -0.42 -11.39
N ASP A 135 -3.93 0.32 -10.58
CA ASP A 135 -3.51 -0.09 -9.23
C ASP A 135 -4.69 -0.36 -8.30
N THR A 136 -5.74 0.48 -8.36
CA THR A 136 -6.93 0.30 -7.52
C THR A 136 -7.76 -0.93 -7.94
N SER A 137 -7.82 -1.22 -9.25
CA SER A 137 -8.52 -2.41 -9.77
C SER A 137 -7.78 -3.73 -9.55
N GLN A 138 -6.48 -3.66 -9.20
CA GLN A 138 -5.60 -4.81 -9.00
C GLN A 138 -5.38 -5.14 -7.52
N ARG A 139 -5.99 -4.38 -6.61
CA ARG A 139 -5.91 -4.58 -5.17
C ARG A 139 -7.26 -5.01 -4.61
N TYR A 140 -7.22 -5.99 -3.74
CA TYR A 140 -8.36 -6.41 -2.93
C TYR A 140 -7.95 -6.29 -1.45
N GLY A 141 -8.12 -5.08 -0.91
CA GLY A 141 -7.57 -4.72 0.39
C GLY A 141 -6.05 -4.79 0.42
N SER A 142 -5.50 -5.65 1.27
CA SER A 142 -4.05 -5.91 1.36
C SER A 142 -3.54 -6.91 0.30
N LEU A 143 -4.44 -7.63 -0.38
CA LEU A 143 -4.08 -8.58 -1.41
C LEU A 143 -3.86 -7.88 -2.76
N ILE A 144 -2.81 -8.31 -3.48
CA ILE A 144 -2.44 -7.77 -4.79
C ILE A 144 -2.49 -8.91 -5.80
N GLY A 145 -3.22 -8.69 -6.89
CA GLY A 145 -3.32 -9.62 -8.00
C GLY A 145 -4.55 -9.35 -8.86
N SER A 146 -4.40 -9.55 -10.15
CA SER A 146 -5.47 -9.39 -11.15
C SER A 146 -5.69 -10.65 -11.98
N SER A 147 -4.89 -11.68 -11.76
CA SER A 147 -5.02 -12.97 -12.44
C SER A 147 -6.37 -13.63 -12.17
N GLU A 148 -6.82 -14.48 -13.10
CA GLU A 148 -8.09 -15.19 -12.95
C GLU A 148 -8.18 -16.04 -11.67
N PRO A 149 -7.11 -16.76 -11.23
CA PRO A 149 -7.14 -17.46 -9.95
C PRO A 149 -7.33 -16.50 -8.75
N MET A 150 -6.72 -15.32 -8.77
CA MET A 150 -6.90 -14.33 -7.70
C MET A 150 -8.31 -13.72 -7.69
N ARG A 151 -8.91 -13.46 -8.85
CA ARG A 151 -10.31 -12.99 -8.91
C ARG A 151 -11.30 -14.02 -8.34
N ARG A 152 -11.09 -15.31 -8.62
CA ARG A 152 -11.88 -16.39 -8.00
C ARG A 152 -11.73 -16.41 -6.49
N LEU A 153 -10.49 -16.26 -6.00
CA LEU A 153 -10.22 -16.15 -4.57
C LEU A 153 -10.98 -14.97 -3.95
N TYR A 154 -10.95 -13.79 -4.57
CA TYR A 154 -11.67 -12.61 -4.09
C TYR A 154 -13.18 -12.84 -4.03
N ALA A 155 -13.76 -13.44 -5.05
CA ALA A 155 -15.19 -13.81 -5.07
C ALA A 155 -15.51 -14.78 -3.92
N THR A 156 -14.65 -15.75 -3.64
CA THR A 156 -14.81 -16.66 -2.51
C THR A 156 -14.76 -15.89 -1.17
N ILE A 157 -13.80 -15.01 -0.99
CA ILE A 157 -13.72 -14.18 0.22
C ILE A 157 -14.98 -13.32 0.41
N ASP A 158 -15.53 -12.75 -0.68
CA ASP A 158 -16.77 -11.98 -0.62
C ASP A 158 -17.96 -12.81 -0.17
N HIS A 159 -18.06 -14.06 -0.55
CA HIS A 159 -19.11 -14.98 -0.08
C HIS A 159 -18.96 -15.31 1.41
N LEU A 160 -17.76 -15.25 1.97
CA LEU A 160 -17.48 -15.53 3.38
C LEU A 160 -17.82 -14.38 4.33
N ARG A 161 -18.23 -13.21 3.80
CA ARG A 161 -18.45 -11.98 4.60
C ARG A 161 -19.54 -12.12 5.66
N GLN A 162 -20.60 -12.87 5.38
CA GLN A 162 -21.77 -12.96 6.26
C GLN A 162 -21.74 -14.19 7.18
N GLY A 163 -20.78 -15.10 7.01
CA GLY A 163 -20.73 -16.36 7.76
C GLY A 163 -19.72 -16.33 8.88
N ASP A 164 -20.01 -17.11 9.94
CA ASP A 164 -19.11 -17.37 11.07
C ASP A 164 -18.48 -18.77 10.99
N SER A 165 -18.67 -19.48 9.87
CA SER A 165 -18.11 -20.81 9.66
C SER A 165 -16.57 -20.77 9.71
N THR A 166 -15.99 -21.87 10.17
CA THR A 166 -14.54 -22.07 10.15
C THR A 166 -14.05 -22.13 8.70
N VAL A 167 -12.92 -21.49 8.45
CA VAL A 167 -12.30 -21.45 7.11
C VAL A 167 -10.91 -22.07 7.21
N LEU A 168 -10.62 -23.01 6.30
CA LEU A 168 -9.28 -23.55 6.11
C LEU A 168 -8.64 -22.89 4.88
N VAL A 169 -7.54 -22.19 5.09
CA VAL A 169 -6.76 -21.53 4.04
C VAL A 169 -5.52 -22.38 3.75
N THR A 170 -5.42 -22.92 2.54
CA THR A 170 -4.27 -23.71 2.11
C THR A 170 -3.47 -23.00 1.03
N GLY A 171 -2.19 -23.36 0.90
CA GLY A 171 -1.30 -22.81 -0.12
C GLY A 171 0.16 -22.89 0.29
N GLU A 172 1.06 -22.81 -0.67
CA GLU A 172 2.51 -22.89 -0.43
C GLU A 172 3.00 -21.84 0.57
N SER A 173 4.17 -22.07 1.16
CA SER A 173 4.80 -21.06 2.03
C SER A 173 5.04 -19.77 1.26
N GLY A 174 4.79 -18.60 1.90
CA GLY A 174 4.98 -17.30 1.29
C GLY A 174 3.88 -16.84 0.33
N THR A 175 2.80 -17.60 0.11
CA THR A 175 1.71 -17.22 -0.80
C THR A 175 0.81 -16.09 -0.28
N GLY A 176 0.84 -15.80 1.04
CA GLY A 176 0.03 -14.77 1.67
C GLY A 176 -1.21 -15.29 2.40
N LYS A 177 -1.19 -16.50 2.95
CA LYS A 177 -2.31 -17.10 3.69
C LYS A 177 -2.80 -16.21 4.84
N GLU A 178 -1.88 -15.61 5.59
CA GLU A 178 -2.23 -14.68 6.66
C GLU A 178 -2.96 -13.42 6.13
N LEU A 179 -2.54 -12.89 4.99
CA LEU A 179 -3.21 -11.74 4.37
C LEU A 179 -4.64 -12.08 3.97
N VAL A 180 -4.87 -13.30 3.45
CA VAL A 180 -6.23 -13.78 3.15
C VAL A 180 -7.08 -13.89 4.41
N ALA A 181 -6.53 -14.45 5.50
CA ALA A 181 -7.25 -14.50 6.77
C ALA A 181 -7.61 -13.11 7.31
N ARG A 182 -6.70 -12.14 7.18
CA ARG A 182 -6.96 -10.74 7.54
C ARG A 182 -8.05 -10.10 6.68
N GLU A 183 -8.08 -10.37 5.37
CA GLU A 183 -9.12 -9.86 4.48
C GLU A 183 -10.50 -10.51 4.76
N ILE A 184 -10.55 -11.81 5.08
CA ILE A 184 -11.79 -12.48 5.52
C ILE A 184 -12.33 -11.81 6.78
N HIS A 185 -11.47 -11.51 7.75
CA HIS A 185 -11.86 -10.79 8.96
C HIS A 185 -12.30 -9.36 8.67
N ALA A 186 -11.47 -8.57 7.97
CA ALA A 186 -11.72 -7.15 7.71
C ALA A 186 -12.99 -6.88 6.91
N ARG A 187 -13.46 -7.87 6.15
CA ARG A 187 -14.70 -7.80 5.36
C ARG A 187 -15.88 -8.51 6.02
N GLY A 188 -15.61 -9.24 7.12
CA GLY A 188 -16.60 -10.01 7.85
C GLY A 188 -17.46 -9.21 8.81
N THR A 189 -18.41 -9.89 9.45
CA THR A 189 -19.30 -9.33 10.49
C THR A 189 -18.56 -8.90 11.75
N ARG A 190 -17.35 -9.43 11.96
CA ARG A 190 -16.49 -9.20 13.14
C ARG A 190 -15.34 -8.23 12.86
N LYS A 191 -15.38 -7.44 11.77
CA LYS A 191 -14.30 -6.55 11.31
C LYS A 191 -13.79 -5.54 12.34
N ASP A 192 -14.69 -5.07 13.24
CA ASP A 192 -14.39 -4.10 14.28
C ASP A 192 -14.04 -4.77 15.62
N ARG A 193 -13.84 -6.09 15.63
CA ARG A 193 -13.49 -6.91 16.77
C ARG A 193 -12.03 -7.37 16.69
N PRO A 194 -11.46 -7.94 17.78
CA PRO A 194 -10.08 -8.40 17.76
C PRO A 194 -9.78 -9.42 16.65
N PHE A 195 -8.64 -9.26 15.98
CA PHE A 195 -8.03 -10.29 15.15
C PHE A 195 -6.74 -10.77 15.84
N VAL A 196 -6.75 -12.00 16.29
CA VAL A 196 -5.63 -12.62 16.99
C VAL A 196 -5.04 -13.71 16.12
N ALA A 197 -3.72 -13.70 15.92
CA ALA A 197 -3.01 -14.70 15.13
C ALA A 197 -1.99 -15.45 16.00
N VAL A 198 -1.91 -16.74 15.82
CA VAL A 198 -0.90 -17.60 16.47
C VAL A 198 -0.34 -18.58 15.47
N SER A 199 0.99 -18.73 15.45
CA SER A 199 1.66 -19.75 14.63
C SER A 199 1.88 -21.01 15.46
N CYS A 200 1.34 -22.12 14.97
CA CYS A 200 1.50 -23.44 15.63
C CYS A 200 2.90 -24.02 15.46
N ALA A 201 3.69 -23.54 14.50
CA ALA A 201 5.05 -23.98 14.24
C ALA A 201 6.12 -23.19 15.01
N ALA A 202 5.79 -21.95 15.45
CA ALA A 202 6.78 -21.00 15.93
C ALA A 202 7.25 -21.21 17.38
N MET A 203 6.58 -22.09 18.14
CA MET A 203 6.86 -22.25 19.58
C MET A 203 6.78 -23.70 20.06
N PRO A 204 7.48 -24.05 21.16
CA PRO A 204 7.37 -25.37 21.79
C PRO A 204 5.94 -25.68 22.21
N GLU A 205 5.60 -26.99 22.26
CA GLU A 205 4.27 -27.48 22.57
C GLU A 205 3.68 -26.91 23.88
N THR A 206 4.47 -26.87 24.95
CA THR A 206 4.03 -26.34 26.25
C THR A 206 3.68 -24.87 26.22
N LEU A 207 4.43 -24.06 25.42
CA LEU A 207 4.14 -22.63 25.22
C LEU A 207 2.90 -22.47 24.36
N LEU A 208 2.77 -23.21 23.28
CA LEU A 208 1.60 -23.16 22.39
C LEU A 208 0.33 -23.50 23.17
N GLU A 209 0.39 -24.54 24.03
CA GLU A 209 -0.72 -24.92 24.91
C GLU A 209 -1.11 -23.76 25.84
N SER A 210 -0.13 -23.21 26.54
CA SER A 210 -0.32 -22.08 27.45
C SER A 210 -0.85 -20.80 26.75
N GLU A 211 -0.37 -20.50 25.55
CA GLU A 211 -0.87 -19.36 24.76
C GLU A 211 -2.31 -19.60 24.30
N LEU A 212 -2.64 -20.78 23.76
CA LEU A 212 -3.98 -21.04 23.22
C LEU A 212 -5.05 -21.12 24.32
N PHE A 213 -4.79 -21.87 25.40
CA PHE A 213 -5.79 -22.20 26.42
C PHE A 213 -5.66 -21.36 27.68
N GLY A 214 -4.50 -20.70 27.91
CA GLY A 214 -4.21 -19.99 29.13
C GLY A 214 -3.70 -20.88 30.27
N HIS A 215 -3.27 -20.25 31.36
CA HIS A 215 -2.78 -20.98 32.54
C HIS A 215 -3.12 -20.26 33.85
N GLU A 216 -3.30 -21.03 34.90
CA GLU A 216 -3.35 -20.54 36.28
C GLU A 216 -1.94 -20.37 36.85
N ARG A 217 -1.82 -19.55 37.88
CA ARG A 217 -0.55 -19.42 38.64
C ARG A 217 -0.12 -20.79 39.18
N GLY A 218 1.12 -21.18 38.90
CA GLY A 218 1.71 -22.42 39.37
C GLY A 218 1.38 -23.66 38.50
N ALA A 219 0.75 -23.49 37.34
CA ALA A 219 0.45 -24.59 36.42
C ALA A 219 1.71 -25.27 35.87
N PHE A 220 2.83 -24.54 35.76
CA PHE A 220 4.16 -25.04 35.42
C PHE A 220 5.25 -24.16 36.08
N THR A 221 6.52 -24.55 35.99
CA THR A 221 7.64 -23.98 36.75
C THR A 221 7.77 -22.46 36.60
N ASP A 222 7.41 -21.89 35.45
CA ASP A 222 7.50 -20.47 35.16
C ASP A 222 6.15 -19.71 35.19
N ALA A 223 5.07 -20.38 35.57
CA ALA A 223 3.73 -19.77 35.67
C ALA A 223 3.59 -18.88 36.91
N ARG A 224 4.21 -17.68 36.88
CA ARG A 224 4.24 -16.71 38.01
C ARG A 224 2.91 -16.01 38.24
N SER A 225 2.09 -15.86 37.20
CA SER A 225 0.78 -15.20 37.22
C SER A 225 -0.22 -15.99 36.37
N ARG A 226 -1.51 -15.79 36.62
CA ARG A 226 -2.57 -16.27 35.73
C ARG A 226 -2.51 -15.48 34.40
N ARG A 227 -2.75 -16.19 33.28
CA ARG A 227 -2.88 -15.57 31.95
C ARG A 227 -4.02 -16.23 31.18
N ASP A 228 -4.91 -15.40 30.64
CA ASP A 228 -5.99 -15.87 29.76
C ASP A 228 -5.42 -16.31 28.41
N GLY A 229 -5.96 -17.39 27.86
CA GLY A 229 -5.56 -17.92 26.56
C GLY A 229 -6.08 -17.08 25.37
N LEU A 230 -5.49 -17.29 24.20
CA LEU A 230 -5.86 -16.59 22.99
C LEU A 230 -7.31 -16.85 22.56
N LEU A 231 -7.87 -18.04 22.85
CA LEU A 231 -9.29 -18.34 22.63
C LEU A 231 -10.21 -17.39 23.41
N VAL A 232 -9.85 -17.04 24.64
CA VAL A 232 -10.60 -16.08 25.47
C VAL A 232 -10.29 -14.65 25.06
N SER A 233 -9.02 -14.33 24.79
CA SER A 233 -8.57 -12.98 24.40
C SER A 233 -9.13 -12.53 23.06
N ALA A 234 -9.45 -13.47 22.16
CA ALA A 234 -10.09 -13.19 20.86
C ALA A 234 -11.62 -13.08 20.95
N GLN A 235 -12.20 -13.01 22.14
CA GLN A 235 -13.65 -12.98 22.39
C GLN A 235 -14.40 -12.00 21.48
N GLY A 236 -15.43 -12.48 20.82
CA GLY A 236 -16.23 -11.72 19.84
C GLY A 236 -15.54 -11.47 18.50
N GLY A 237 -14.27 -11.84 18.38
CA GLY A 237 -13.41 -11.57 17.22
C GLY A 237 -13.10 -12.79 16.35
N THR A 238 -11.88 -12.82 15.82
CA THR A 238 -11.39 -13.89 14.94
C THR A 238 -10.02 -14.37 15.44
N LEU A 239 -9.84 -15.70 15.49
CA LEU A 239 -8.56 -16.34 15.78
C LEU A 239 -8.02 -17.01 14.50
N LEU A 240 -6.81 -16.63 14.10
CA LEU A 240 -6.04 -17.30 13.07
C LEU A 240 -5.09 -18.32 13.72
N LEU A 241 -5.26 -19.60 13.35
CA LEU A 241 -4.34 -20.68 13.65
C LEU A 241 -3.45 -20.91 12.43
N ASP A 242 -2.29 -20.25 12.41
CA ASP A 242 -1.36 -20.37 11.28
C ASP A 242 -0.49 -21.62 11.44
N GLU A 243 -0.20 -22.28 10.33
CA GLU A 243 0.53 -23.55 10.23
C GLU A 243 -0.09 -24.64 11.14
N ILE A 244 -1.44 -24.77 11.10
CA ILE A 244 -2.17 -25.73 11.94
C ILE A 244 -1.71 -27.18 11.72
N GLY A 245 -1.21 -27.52 10.53
CA GLY A 245 -0.64 -28.85 10.22
C GLY A 245 0.63 -29.19 11.00
N ASP A 246 1.22 -28.24 11.71
CA ASP A 246 2.36 -28.44 12.61
C ASP A 246 1.96 -28.59 14.09
N MET A 247 0.67 -28.49 14.40
CA MET A 247 0.17 -28.63 15.77
C MET A 247 0.42 -30.05 16.31
N PRO A 248 1.03 -30.19 17.50
CA PRO A 248 1.20 -31.48 18.15
C PRO A 248 -0.13 -32.22 18.37
N LEU A 249 -0.15 -33.55 18.16
CA LEU A 249 -1.36 -34.40 18.30
C LEU A 249 -2.07 -34.24 19.64
N ALA A 250 -1.32 -34.08 20.74
CA ALA A 250 -1.89 -33.88 22.06
C ALA A 250 -2.74 -32.58 22.12
N LEU A 251 -2.31 -31.53 21.44
CA LEU A 251 -3.03 -30.25 21.40
C LEU A 251 -4.21 -30.27 20.44
N GLN A 252 -4.14 -31.07 19.37
CA GLN A 252 -5.24 -31.22 18.42
C GLN A 252 -6.52 -31.70 19.10
N GLY A 253 -6.42 -32.69 20.01
CA GLY A 253 -7.56 -33.18 20.79
C GLY A 253 -8.16 -32.11 21.72
N LYS A 254 -7.30 -31.30 22.36
CA LYS A 254 -7.75 -30.20 23.23
C LYS A 254 -8.43 -29.07 22.42
N LEU A 255 -7.87 -28.77 21.27
CA LEU A 255 -8.45 -27.78 20.36
C LEU A 255 -9.82 -28.21 19.82
N LEU A 256 -9.93 -29.50 19.39
CA LEU A 256 -11.19 -30.05 18.92
C LEU A 256 -12.28 -29.88 19.98
N ARG A 257 -11.99 -30.35 21.21
CA ARG A 257 -12.94 -30.23 22.32
C ARG A 257 -13.37 -28.79 22.57
N ALA A 258 -12.40 -27.84 22.57
CA ALA A 258 -12.70 -26.43 22.74
C ALA A 258 -13.61 -25.87 21.63
N LEU A 259 -13.38 -26.27 20.36
CA LEU A 259 -14.19 -25.84 19.21
C LEU A 259 -15.60 -26.43 19.19
N GLU A 260 -15.78 -27.66 19.74
CA GLU A 260 -17.08 -28.30 19.83
C GLU A 260 -17.92 -27.75 20.97
N GLU A 261 -17.34 -27.70 22.18
CA GLU A 261 -18.02 -27.29 23.41
C GLU A 261 -18.14 -25.77 23.54
N ARG A 262 -17.37 -25.00 22.75
CA ARG A 262 -17.28 -23.54 22.86
C ARG A 262 -16.84 -23.10 24.26
N THR A 263 -16.09 -23.93 24.93
CA THR A 263 -15.49 -23.66 26.25
C THR A 263 -14.02 -24.00 26.24
N VAL A 264 -13.26 -23.33 27.09
CA VAL A 264 -11.83 -23.56 27.25
C VAL A 264 -11.50 -23.73 28.73
N ARG A 265 -10.59 -24.67 29.03
CA ARG A 265 -10.05 -24.87 30.38
C ARG A 265 -8.58 -24.49 30.38
N ALA A 266 -8.21 -23.51 31.21
CA ALA A 266 -6.82 -23.12 31.38
C ALA A 266 -5.99 -24.22 32.06
N LEU A 267 -4.69 -24.29 31.76
CA LEU A 267 -3.78 -25.23 32.42
C LEU A 267 -3.80 -24.98 33.93
N GLY A 268 -3.93 -26.05 34.69
CA GLY A 268 -4.03 -25.99 36.15
C GLY A 268 -5.40 -25.54 36.70
N SER A 269 -6.39 -25.31 35.85
CA SER A 269 -7.74 -24.93 36.23
C SER A 269 -8.73 -26.11 36.08
N ASN A 270 -9.77 -26.10 36.92
CA ASN A 270 -10.93 -27.00 36.78
C ASN A 270 -12.17 -26.22 36.25
N HIS A 271 -12.04 -24.95 35.99
CA HIS A 271 -13.13 -24.10 35.50
C HIS A 271 -13.10 -24.01 33.98
N GLU A 272 -14.24 -24.16 33.35
CA GLU A 272 -14.45 -23.94 31.94
C GLU A 272 -14.95 -22.48 31.71
N VAL A 273 -14.34 -21.83 30.75
CA VAL A 273 -14.68 -20.45 30.36
C VAL A 273 -15.26 -20.51 28.95
N PRO A 274 -16.51 -20.03 28.76
CA PRO A 274 -17.10 -19.96 27.42
C PRO A 274 -16.40 -18.92 26.55
N PHE A 275 -16.30 -19.19 25.26
CA PHE A 275 -15.78 -18.23 24.29
C PHE A 275 -16.60 -18.24 22.99
N ASP A 276 -16.67 -17.07 22.35
CA ASP A 276 -17.25 -16.89 21.02
C ASP A 276 -16.21 -16.29 20.08
N VAL A 277 -15.64 -17.12 19.22
CA VAL A 277 -14.57 -16.74 18.27
C VAL A 277 -14.82 -17.40 16.93
N ARG A 278 -14.68 -16.61 15.85
CA ARG A 278 -14.57 -17.17 14.50
C ARG A 278 -13.17 -17.73 14.30
N VAL A 279 -13.05 -18.96 13.84
CA VAL A 279 -11.74 -19.60 13.62
C VAL A 279 -11.40 -19.60 12.13
N ILE A 280 -10.17 -19.19 11.80
CA ILE A 280 -9.55 -19.37 10.50
C ILE A 280 -8.29 -20.20 10.74
N ALA A 281 -8.14 -21.31 10.03
CA ALA A 281 -6.95 -22.13 10.07
C ALA A 281 -6.16 -21.95 8.77
N ALA A 282 -4.83 -21.90 8.84
CA ALA A 282 -3.98 -21.81 7.66
C ALA A 282 -2.89 -22.88 7.71
N THR A 283 -2.52 -23.44 6.56
CA THR A 283 -1.42 -24.41 6.45
C THR A 283 -0.87 -24.49 5.03
N ASN A 284 0.40 -24.88 4.93
CA ASN A 284 1.04 -25.27 3.67
C ASN A 284 1.09 -26.81 3.50
N ARG A 285 0.67 -27.57 4.50
CA ARG A 285 0.68 -29.03 4.48
C ARG A 285 -0.61 -29.59 3.91
N ASP A 286 -0.48 -30.72 3.26
CA ASP A 286 -1.61 -31.57 2.91
C ASP A 286 -2.13 -32.27 4.19
N LEU A 287 -3.28 -31.78 4.69
CA LEU A 287 -3.88 -32.32 5.92
C LEU A 287 -4.52 -33.69 5.70
N GLU A 288 -5.01 -33.98 4.48
CA GLU A 288 -5.58 -35.32 4.17
C GLU A 288 -4.47 -36.38 4.26
N ALA A 289 -3.35 -36.14 3.61
CA ALA A 289 -2.18 -36.99 3.72
C ALA A 289 -1.64 -37.07 5.18
N ALA A 290 -1.73 -35.97 5.94
CA ALA A 290 -1.34 -35.98 7.37
C ALA A 290 -2.28 -36.83 8.23
N VAL A 291 -3.57 -36.87 7.92
CA VAL A 291 -4.56 -37.75 8.57
C VAL A 291 -4.25 -39.22 8.26
N GLU A 292 -4.03 -39.58 7.00
CA GLU A 292 -3.66 -40.95 6.61
C GLU A 292 -2.38 -41.46 7.32
N GLN A 293 -1.44 -40.53 7.57
CA GLN A 293 -0.18 -40.80 8.26
C GLN A 293 -0.29 -40.77 9.81
N GLY A 294 -1.48 -40.52 10.35
CA GLY A 294 -1.71 -40.41 11.80
C GLY A 294 -1.03 -39.18 12.44
N ARG A 295 -0.64 -38.17 11.67
CA ARG A 295 -0.01 -36.93 12.15
C ARG A 295 -1.03 -35.81 12.41
N PHE A 296 -2.23 -35.95 11.86
CA PHE A 296 -3.33 -35.04 12.10
C PHE A 296 -4.60 -35.87 12.42
N ARG A 297 -5.43 -35.38 13.32
CA ARG A 297 -6.68 -36.07 13.68
C ARG A 297 -7.75 -35.85 12.64
N GLU A 298 -8.42 -36.89 12.23
CA GLU A 298 -9.50 -36.84 11.25
C GLU A 298 -10.68 -35.99 11.73
N ASP A 299 -11.06 -36.10 13.00
CA ASP A 299 -12.16 -35.33 13.60
C ASP A 299 -11.87 -33.83 13.61
N LEU A 300 -10.65 -33.43 13.95
CA LEU A 300 -10.23 -32.01 13.86
C LEU A 300 -10.19 -31.52 12.42
N PHE A 301 -9.72 -32.34 11.47
CA PHE A 301 -9.70 -32.01 10.06
C PHE A 301 -11.09 -31.58 9.57
N TYR A 302 -12.11 -32.39 9.79
CA TYR A 302 -13.49 -32.06 9.40
C TYR A 302 -14.02 -30.80 10.14
N ARG A 303 -13.59 -30.57 11.37
CA ARG A 303 -14.02 -29.41 12.14
C ARG A 303 -13.42 -28.10 11.65
N VAL A 304 -12.18 -28.12 11.14
CA VAL A 304 -11.51 -26.92 10.62
C VAL A 304 -11.73 -26.71 9.12
N ASN A 305 -11.98 -27.78 8.36
CA ASN A 305 -12.21 -27.75 6.92
C ASN A 305 -13.71 -27.65 6.56
N VAL A 306 -14.42 -26.67 7.15
CA VAL A 306 -15.83 -26.42 6.81
C VAL A 306 -15.94 -25.68 5.48
N ILE A 307 -15.10 -24.67 5.29
CA ILE A 307 -14.97 -23.97 4.02
C ILE A 307 -13.49 -23.94 3.65
N HIS A 308 -13.18 -24.45 2.47
CA HIS A 308 -11.82 -24.52 1.96
C HIS A 308 -11.52 -23.36 1.02
N VAL A 309 -10.39 -22.69 1.25
CA VAL A 309 -9.87 -21.59 0.43
C VAL A 309 -8.44 -21.91 0.05
N GLU A 310 -8.20 -22.17 -1.23
CA GLU A 310 -6.86 -22.47 -1.74
C GLU A 310 -6.22 -21.22 -2.35
N LEU A 311 -5.01 -20.88 -1.89
CA LEU A 311 -4.20 -19.82 -2.49
C LEU A 311 -3.35 -20.38 -3.61
N PRO A 312 -3.50 -19.87 -4.84
CA PRO A 312 -2.68 -20.29 -5.96
C PRO A 312 -1.21 -19.85 -5.73
N PRO A 313 -0.22 -20.71 -6.08
CA PRO A 313 1.18 -20.33 -6.04
C PRO A 313 1.48 -19.25 -7.09
N LEU A 314 2.54 -18.44 -6.88
CA LEU A 314 2.85 -17.30 -7.73
C LEU A 314 3.07 -17.68 -9.21
N ARG A 315 3.64 -18.87 -9.47
CA ARG A 315 3.82 -19.41 -10.84
C ARG A 315 2.51 -19.62 -11.63
N SER A 316 1.38 -19.79 -10.93
CA SER A 316 0.06 -19.91 -11.56
C SER A 316 -0.71 -18.59 -11.67
N ARG A 317 -0.11 -17.48 -11.20
CA ARG A 317 -0.67 -16.13 -11.22
C ARG A 317 -0.03 -15.33 -12.35
N SER A 318 -0.34 -15.65 -13.61
CA SER A 318 0.22 -14.96 -14.77
C SER A 318 -0.01 -13.44 -14.70
N GLY A 319 1.07 -12.65 -14.77
CA GLY A 319 1.03 -11.18 -14.70
C GLY A 319 1.13 -10.59 -13.30
N ASP A 320 0.75 -11.30 -12.23
CA ASP A 320 0.79 -10.77 -10.87
C ASP A 320 2.21 -10.56 -10.33
N VAL A 321 3.22 -11.24 -10.91
CA VAL A 321 4.63 -11.06 -10.54
C VAL A 321 5.07 -9.61 -10.70
N LEU A 322 4.75 -9.01 -11.85
CA LEU A 322 5.10 -7.61 -12.12
C LEU A 322 4.33 -6.64 -11.20
N LEU A 323 3.06 -6.94 -10.92
CA LEU A 323 2.23 -6.15 -10.00
C LEU A 323 2.81 -6.15 -8.58
N LEU A 324 3.15 -7.32 -8.07
CA LEU A 324 3.77 -7.48 -6.76
C LEU A 324 5.12 -6.78 -6.71
N ALA A 325 5.95 -6.94 -7.73
CA ALA A 325 7.24 -6.30 -7.82
C ALA A 325 7.12 -4.76 -7.82
N GLN A 326 6.18 -4.20 -8.58
CA GLN A 326 5.90 -2.75 -8.58
C GLN A 326 5.38 -2.25 -7.23
N ALA A 327 4.49 -3.00 -6.60
CA ALA A 327 3.96 -2.64 -5.28
C ALA A 327 5.06 -2.61 -4.21
N PHE A 328 5.93 -3.61 -4.18
CA PHE A 328 7.07 -3.66 -3.25
C PHE A 328 8.09 -2.54 -3.52
N LEU A 329 8.37 -2.22 -4.79
CA LEU A 329 9.23 -1.08 -5.12
C LEU A 329 8.64 0.23 -4.64
N SER A 330 7.35 0.44 -4.83
CA SER A 330 6.66 1.64 -4.37
C SER A 330 6.73 1.77 -2.84
N GLU A 331 6.50 0.68 -2.12
CA GLU A 331 6.59 0.64 -0.66
C GLU A 331 8.02 0.93 -0.17
N LEU A 332 9.02 0.30 -0.78
CA LEU A 332 10.43 0.52 -0.46
C LEU A 332 10.87 1.95 -0.78
N SER A 333 10.39 2.55 -1.88
CA SER A 333 10.65 3.94 -2.25
C SER A 333 10.15 4.91 -1.18
N VAL A 334 8.92 4.72 -0.71
CA VAL A 334 8.33 5.53 0.37
C VAL A 334 9.13 5.37 1.66
N ARG A 335 9.47 4.13 2.05
CA ARG A 335 10.22 3.85 3.29
C ARG A 335 11.66 4.38 3.27
N SER A 336 12.32 4.34 2.11
CA SER A 336 13.72 4.78 1.98
C SER A 336 13.87 6.27 1.71
N GLY A 337 12.77 6.99 1.40
CA GLY A 337 12.81 8.40 0.98
C GLY A 337 13.56 8.65 -0.33
N ARG A 338 13.87 7.58 -1.10
CA ARG A 338 14.58 7.64 -2.38
C ARG A 338 13.66 7.19 -3.51
N PRO A 339 13.54 7.95 -4.60
CA PRO A 339 12.85 7.46 -5.79
C PRO A 339 13.61 6.24 -6.32
N ILE A 340 13.04 5.05 -6.16
CA ILE A 340 13.64 3.84 -6.70
C ILE A 340 13.30 3.78 -8.19
N ALA A 341 14.35 3.73 -9.00
CA ALA A 341 14.25 3.62 -10.45
C ALA A 341 13.56 2.30 -10.85
N ARG A 342 13.01 2.29 -12.06
CA ARG A 342 12.27 1.18 -12.66
C ARG A 342 13.11 -0.10 -12.74
N PHE A 343 12.44 -1.26 -12.80
CA PHE A 343 13.09 -2.48 -13.30
C PHE A 343 13.60 -2.24 -14.72
N SER A 344 14.85 -2.62 -14.95
CA SER A 344 15.47 -2.63 -16.30
C SER A 344 14.95 -3.80 -17.12
#